data_3dfeab5d52e4981bc160a2be2969573f
#
_entry.id   3dfeab5d52e4981bc160a2be2969573f
#
_cell.length_a   1.000
_cell.length_b   1.000
_cell.length_c   1.000
_cell.angle_alpha   90.00
_cell.angle_beta   90.00
_cell.angle_gamma   90.00
#
_symmetry.space_group_name_H-M   'P 1'
#
loop_
_entity.id
_entity.type
_entity.pdbx_description
1 polymer ?
#
loop_
_entity_poly.entity_id
_entity_poly.type
_entity_poly.pdbx_seq_one_letter_code
_entity_poly.pdbx_strand_id
1 'polypeptide(L)'
;MELRHLRYFIAVAEEGSLTLAAEKRLHTAQPSLSRQIRDLEYEVGVQLMSRSVHGIELTAAGKAFLDHARLALAQVDAAVETARRAAQPARKTFAIGFQTGHEMNWLPRAMHLLRDELKNIQVTISSDYSPDLAEALVRGRLDVAFLRAEPTFDLCYEVVDHEPLIVLMPSDHRLTSREAIHPREFVGEIFIGGSNKATVLRAVTEDYLRRSGLDIKLDHGVDNMAMAMSLVASTRGLALMPAYAKNLLPWSVVSRPLEGEAPTIDLAVGYSKANTSPILKLFLSRIDDLTARISSKARRMSGPGSAAAPR
;
A
#
# COMPACT_ATOMS: atom_id res chain seq x y z
N MET A 1 26.21 -20.47 4.11
CA MET A 1 24.99 -19.76 4.54
C MET A 1 23.76 -20.52 4.02
N GLU A 2 22.78 -20.74 4.89
CA GLU A 2 21.53 -21.46 4.55
C GLU A 2 20.34 -20.51 4.70
N LEU A 3 19.22 -20.80 4.02
CA LEU A 3 17.98 -20.02 4.14
C LEU A 3 17.48 -19.93 5.58
N ARG A 4 17.76 -20.95 6.39
CA ARG A 4 17.44 -20.96 7.81
C ARG A 4 18.16 -19.84 8.57
N HIS A 5 19.41 -19.55 8.27
CA HIS A 5 20.16 -18.45 8.86
C HIS A 5 19.50 -17.11 8.58
N LEU A 6 19.02 -16.88 7.33
CA LEU A 6 18.33 -15.65 6.96
C LEU A 6 17.00 -15.51 7.73
N ARG A 7 16.19 -16.59 7.83
CA ARG A 7 14.95 -16.58 8.62
C ARG A 7 15.19 -16.26 10.08
N TYR A 8 16.22 -16.84 10.66
CA TYR A 8 16.59 -16.64 12.06
C TYR A 8 17.05 -15.21 12.32
N PHE A 9 17.90 -14.70 11.43
CA PHE A 9 18.39 -13.33 11.51
C PHE A 9 17.22 -12.31 11.43
N ILE A 10 16.34 -12.46 10.46
CA ILE A 10 15.16 -11.58 10.30
C ILE A 10 14.26 -11.64 11.55
N ALA A 11 13.98 -12.84 12.06
CA ALA A 11 13.14 -13.00 13.26
C ALA A 11 13.75 -12.29 14.48
N VAL A 12 15.06 -12.40 14.70
CA VAL A 12 15.75 -11.72 15.81
C VAL A 12 15.76 -10.20 15.59
N ALA A 13 15.97 -9.75 14.36
CA ALA A 13 15.98 -8.32 14.01
C ALA A 13 14.62 -7.64 14.28
N GLU A 14 13.52 -8.35 14.01
CA GLU A 14 12.17 -7.84 14.19
C GLU A 14 11.67 -7.89 15.63
N GLU A 15 12.09 -8.92 16.41
CA GLU A 15 11.71 -9.04 17.81
C GLU A 15 12.64 -8.25 18.76
N GLY A 16 13.82 -7.83 18.30
CA GLY A 16 14.84 -7.20 19.15
C GLY A 16 15.34 -8.09 20.31
N SER A 17 15.00 -9.39 20.30
CA SER A 17 15.29 -10.33 21.37
C SER A 17 15.46 -11.76 20.86
N LEU A 18 16.59 -12.39 21.21
CA LEU A 18 16.82 -13.81 20.90
C LEU A 18 15.78 -14.74 21.58
N THR A 19 15.39 -14.42 22.80
CA THR A 19 14.42 -15.25 23.55
C THR A 19 13.03 -15.15 22.91
N LEU A 20 12.56 -13.94 22.64
CA LEU A 20 11.25 -13.74 22.01
C LEU A 20 11.20 -14.34 20.60
N ALA A 21 12.23 -14.13 19.79
CA ALA A 21 12.32 -14.72 18.46
C ALA A 21 12.30 -16.27 18.52
N ALA A 22 13.05 -16.86 19.45
CA ALA A 22 13.12 -18.31 19.62
C ALA A 22 11.76 -18.90 20.02
N GLU A 23 11.11 -18.32 21.03
CA GLU A 23 9.87 -18.84 21.60
C GLU A 23 8.64 -18.57 20.74
N LYS A 24 8.46 -17.30 20.32
CA LYS A 24 7.22 -16.87 19.66
C LYS A 24 7.18 -17.09 18.16
N ARG A 25 8.33 -17.02 17.48
CA ARG A 25 8.38 -17.07 16.00
C ARG A 25 8.99 -18.32 15.42
N LEU A 26 10.02 -18.85 16.08
CA LEU A 26 10.84 -19.91 15.49
C LEU A 26 10.63 -21.28 16.15
N HIS A 27 9.95 -21.33 17.29
CA HIS A 27 9.71 -22.54 18.09
C HIS A 27 10.99 -23.36 18.27
N THR A 28 12.09 -22.70 18.65
CA THR A 28 13.41 -23.30 18.83
C THR A 28 14.03 -22.89 20.18
N ALA A 29 15.10 -23.58 20.58
CA ALA A 29 15.83 -23.22 21.80
C ALA A 29 16.72 -21.97 21.56
N GLN A 30 16.64 -20.99 22.46
CA GLN A 30 17.46 -19.76 22.39
C GLN A 30 18.97 -20.01 22.22
N PRO A 31 19.61 -21.01 22.90
CA PRO A 31 21.03 -21.28 22.67
C PRO A 31 21.34 -21.73 21.24
N SER A 32 20.45 -22.52 20.63
CA SER A 32 20.55 -22.92 19.22
C SER A 32 20.46 -21.73 18.29
N LEU A 33 19.47 -20.86 18.51
CA LEU A 33 19.31 -19.64 17.73
C LEU A 33 20.55 -18.71 17.83
N SER A 34 21.06 -18.50 19.04
CA SER A 34 22.26 -17.70 19.26
C SER A 34 23.48 -18.25 18.54
N ARG A 35 23.61 -19.58 18.46
CA ARG A 35 24.68 -20.22 17.69
C ARG A 35 24.52 -19.98 16.20
N GLN A 36 23.32 -20.16 15.64
CA GLN A 36 23.04 -19.95 14.21
C GLN A 36 23.29 -18.50 13.78
N ILE A 37 23.00 -17.50 14.63
CA ILE A 37 23.33 -16.10 14.34
C ILE A 37 24.85 -15.90 14.29
N ARG A 38 25.59 -16.48 15.24
CA ARG A 38 27.06 -16.39 15.22
C ARG A 38 27.69 -17.10 14.00
N ASP A 39 27.14 -18.25 13.61
CA ASP A 39 27.59 -18.96 12.41
C ASP A 39 27.34 -18.12 11.15
N LEU A 40 26.21 -17.40 11.07
CA LEU A 40 25.92 -16.46 10.00
C LEU A 40 26.91 -15.30 9.99
N GLU A 41 27.14 -14.64 11.12
CA GLU A 41 28.08 -13.52 11.23
C GLU A 41 29.51 -13.94 10.86
N TYR A 42 29.90 -15.15 11.25
CA TYR A 42 31.19 -15.72 10.87
C TYR A 42 31.32 -15.93 9.35
N GLU A 43 30.28 -16.45 8.69
CA GLU A 43 30.28 -16.62 7.23
C GLU A 43 30.25 -15.29 6.48
N VAL A 44 29.52 -14.29 6.99
CA VAL A 44 29.46 -12.95 6.40
C VAL A 44 30.74 -12.15 6.67
N GLY A 45 31.49 -12.52 7.71
CA GLY A 45 32.76 -11.91 8.09
C GLY A 45 32.61 -10.58 8.86
N VAL A 46 31.40 -10.19 9.22
CA VAL A 46 31.13 -8.97 10.01
C VAL A 46 30.01 -9.20 11.01
N GLN A 47 30.03 -8.44 12.09
CA GLN A 47 28.97 -8.46 13.10
C GLN A 47 27.71 -7.76 12.56
N LEU A 48 26.59 -8.48 12.54
CA LEU A 48 25.30 -7.98 12.06
C LEU A 48 24.43 -7.45 13.20
N MET A 49 24.61 -8.00 14.42
CA MET A 49 23.85 -7.65 15.61
C MET A 49 24.76 -7.28 16.77
N SER A 50 24.32 -6.36 17.60
CA SER A 50 24.96 -5.98 18.85
C SER A 50 23.98 -6.12 20.02
N ARG A 51 24.53 -6.38 21.22
CA ARG A 51 23.74 -6.40 22.45
C ARG A 51 23.75 -5.01 23.07
N SER A 52 22.59 -4.49 23.41
CA SER A 52 22.43 -3.26 24.18
C SER A 52 21.66 -3.53 25.46
N VAL A 53 21.53 -2.52 26.29
CA VAL A 53 20.67 -2.57 27.52
C VAL A 53 19.19 -2.74 27.19
N HIS A 54 18.80 -2.46 25.95
CA HIS A 54 17.43 -2.57 25.43
C HIS A 54 17.17 -3.88 24.68
N GLY A 55 18.17 -4.73 24.51
CA GLY A 55 18.06 -6.01 23.80
C GLY A 55 19.06 -6.17 22.67
N ILE A 56 18.60 -6.73 21.55
CA ILE A 56 19.41 -6.92 20.34
C ILE A 56 19.13 -5.80 19.36
N GLU A 57 20.18 -5.14 18.90
CA GLU A 57 20.12 -4.08 17.89
C GLU A 57 20.92 -4.44 16.65
N LEU A 58 20.48 -3.96 15.50
CA LEU A 58 21.22 -4.14 14.25
C LEU A 58 22.38 -3.16 14.17
N THR A 59 23.57 -3.65 13.78
CA THR A 59 24.68 -2.82 13.32
C THR A 59 24.34 -2.13 11.98
N ALA A 60 25.18 -1.21 11.51
CA ALA A 60 25.04 -0.65 10.17
C ALA A 60 25.09 -1.75 9.08
N ALA A 61 25.99 -2.74 9.24
CA ALA A 61 26.07 -3.91 8.38
C ALA A 61 24.80 -4.78 8.48
N GLY A 62 24.27 -4.96 9.69
CA GLY A 62 23.03 -5.70 9.92
C GLY A 62 21.83 -5.07 9.26
N LYS A 63 21.71 -3.75 9.28
CA LYS A 63 20.62 -3.02 8.58
C LYS A 63 20.71 -3.23 7.06
N ALA A 64 21.90 -3.06 6.48
CA ALA A 64 22.11 -3.31 5.05
C ALA A 64 21.84 -4.79 4.68
N PHE A 65 22.26 -5.73 5.52
CA PHE A 65 22.04 -7.16 5.30
C PHE A 65 20.56 -7.55 5.41
N LEU A 66 19.78 -6.90 6.28
CA LEU A 66 18.36 -7.23 6.52
C LEU A 66 17.52 -7.12 5.26
N ASP A 67 17.68 -6.03 4.53
CA ASP A 67 16.90 -5.78 3.30
C ASP A 67 17.20 -6.83 2.24
N HIS A 68 18.48 -7.18 2.05
CA HIS A 68 18.87 -8.24 1.13
C HIS A 68 18.46 -9.64 1.59
N ALA A 69 18.48 -9.91 2.89
CA ALA A 69 18.02 -11.18 3.45
C ALA A 69 16.51 -11.39 3.21
N ARG A 70 15.71 -10.34 3.38
CA ARG A 70 14.27 -10.36 3.06
C ARG A 70 14.03 -10.61 1.58
N LEU A 71 14.75 -9.91 0.70
CA LEU A 71 14.65 -10.11 -0.75
C LEU A 71 15.01 -11.54 -1.16
N ALA A 72 16.08 -12.11 -0.60
CA ALA A 72 16.50 -13.48 -0.89
C ALA A 72 15.42 -14.51 -0.52
N LEU A 73 14.81 -14.40 0.67
CA LEU A 73 13.71 -15.28 1.07
C LEU A 73 12.48 -15.08 0.20
N ALA A 74 12.15 -13.85 -0.17
CA ALA A 74 11.03 -13.57 -1.07
C ALA A 74 11.24 -14.21 -2.45
N GLN A 75 12.47 -14.22 -2.98
CA GLN A 75 12.79 -14.90 -4.25
C GLN A 75 12.66 -16.43 -4.14
N VAL A 76 13.01 -17.02 -3.01
CA VAL A 76 12.78 -18.46 -2.78
C VAL A 76 11.28 -18.79 -2.77
N ASP A 77 10.48 -17.98 -2.08
CA ASP A 77 9.03 -18.14 -2.04
C ASP A 77 8.42 -17.98 -3.45
N ALA A 78 8.90 -17.01 -4.23
CA ALA A 78 8.50 -16.81 -5.62
C ALA A 78 8.84 -18.01 -6.52
N ALA A 79 10.02 -18.60 -6.34
CA ALA A 79 10.43 -19.81 -7.07
C ALA A 79 9.51 -21.00 -6.77
N VAL A 80 9.16 -21.21 -5.50
CA VAL A 80 8.23 -22.28 -5.09
C VAL A 80 6.85 -22.06 -5.69
N GLU A 81 6.34 -20.83 -5.65
CA GLU A 81 5.03 -20.51 -6.19
C GLU A 81 4.98 -20.65 -7.72
N THR A 82 6.03 -20.21 -8.41
CA THR A 82 6.17 -20.38 -9.86
C THR A 82 6.17 -21.88 -10.24
N ALA A 83 6.91 -22.71 -9.49
CA ALA A 83 6.93 -24.14 -9.72
C ALA A 83 5.56 -24.80 -9.48
N ARG A 84 4.84 -24.40 -8.43
CA ARG A 84 3.47 -24.88 -8.15
C ARG A 84 2.51 -24.52 -9.27
N ARG A 85 2.56 -23.28 -9.76
CA ARG A 85 1.72 -22.82 -10.88
C ARG A 85 2.03 -23.58 -12.17
N ALA A 86 3.31 -23.83 -12.45
CA ALA A 86 3.72 -24.59 -13.64
C ALA A 86 3.29 -26.06 -13.59
N ALA A 87 3.18 -26.64 -12.38
CA ALA A 87 2.75 -28.02 -12.18
C ALA A 87 1.22 -28.22 -12.23
N GLN A 88 0.42 -27.15 -12.21
CA GLN A 88 -1.04 -27.26 -12.27
C GLN A 88 -1.50 -27.45 -13.74
N PRO A 89 -2.20 -28.55 -14.06
CA PRO A 89 -2.73 -28.76 -15.41
C PRO A 89 -3.98 -27.90 -15.64
N ALA A 90 -4.06 -27.30 -16.80
CA ALA A 90 -5.24 -26.88 -17.56
C ALA A 90 -5.77 -25.45 -17.46
N ARG A 91 -5.61 -24.65 -16.42
CA ARG A 91 -6.00 -23.24 -16.50
C ARG A 91 -4.86 -22.33 -16.07
N LYS A 92 -4.46 -21.41 -16.96
CA LYS A 92 -3.54 -20.35 -16.63
C LYS A 92 -4.19 -19.49 -15.55
N THR A 93 -3.53 -19.26 -14.42
CA THR A 93 -4.01 -18.36 -13.37
C THR A 93 -3.45 -16.96 -13.59
N PHE A 94 -4.22 -15.94 -13.24
CA PHE A 94 -3.79 -14.54 -13.21
C PHE A 94 -4.29 -13.90 -11.93
N ALA A 95 -3.38 -13.50 -11.05
CA ALA A 95 -3.68 -12.98 -9.74
C ALA A 95 -3.55 -11.45 -9.72
N ILE A 96 -4.65 -10.76 -9.41
CA ILE A 96 -4.74 -9.30 -9.39
C ILE A 96 -5.00 -8.85 -7.97
N GLY A 97 -4.16 -7.93 -7.47
CA GLY A 97 -4.34 -7.24 -6.19
C GLY A 97 -4.92 -5.84 -6.36
N PHE A 98 -5.69 -5.38 -5.39
CA PHE A 98 -6.17 -4.00 -5.33
C PHE A 98 -5.93 -3.44 -3.94
N GLN A 99 -5.43 -2.21 -3.88
CA GLN A 99 -5.52 -1.46 -2.63
C GLN A 99 -6.99 -1.30 -2.27
N THR A 100 -7.30 -1.61 -1.02
CA THR A 100 -8.66 -1.66 -0.49
C THR A 100 -9.49 -0.43 -0.86
N GLY A 101 -10.64 -0.67 -1.48
CA GLY A 101 -11.58 0.34 -1.98
C GLY A 101 -11.38 0.70 -3.46
N HIS A 102 -10.21 0.45 -4.06
CA HIS A 102 -9.96 0.73 -5.47
C HIS A 102 -10.56 -0.31 -6.41
N GLU A 103 -10.81 -1.53 -5.92
CA GLU A 103 -11.46 -2.59 -6.69
C GLU A 103 -12.81 -2.15 -7.28
N MET A 104 -13.57 -1.31 -6.58
CA MET A 104 -14.87 -0.82 -7.07
C MET A 104 -14.77 -0.10 -8.42
N ASN A 105 -13.69 0.65 -8.62
CA ASN A 105 -13.49 1.45 -9.84
C ASN A 105 -12.63 0.73 -10.88
N TRP A 106 -11.66 -0.07 -10.43
CA TRP A 106 -10.59 -0.60 -11.28
C TRP A 106 -10.77 -2.06 -11.68
N LEU A 107 -11.41 -2.90 -10.85
CA LEU A 107 -11.67 -4.29 -11.20
C LEU A 107 -12.49 -4.45 -12.49
N PRO A 108 -13.62 -3.73 -12.71
CA PRO A 108 -14.37 -3.86 -13.95
C PRO A 108 -13.55 -3.50 -15.19
N ARG A 109 -12.64 -2.54 -15.06
CA ARG A 109 -11.74 -2.10 -16.15
C ARG A 109 -10.66 -3.14 -16.42
N ALA A 110 -10.00 -3.64 -15.37
CA ALA A 110 -9.01 -4.70 -15.47
C ALA A 110 -9.58 -5.97 -16.12
N MET A 111 -10.78 -6.37 -15.70
CA MET A 111 -11.48 -7.52 -16.30
C MET A 111 -11.89 -7.28 -17.75
N HIS A 112 -12.19 -6.05 -18.12
CA HIS A 112 -12.49 -5.70 -19.50
C HIS A 112 -11.26 -5.86 -20.41
N LEU A 113 -10.06 -5.52 -19.94
CA LEU A 113 -8.82 -5.73 -20.72
C LEU A 113 -8.57 -7.21 -21.05
N LEU A 114 -8.98 -8.09 -20.14
CA LEU A 114 -8.78 -9.54 -20.25
C LEU A 114 -10.00 -10.28 -20.79
N ARG A 115 -11.03 -9.59 -21.29
CA ARG A 115 -12.33 -10.19 -21.66
C ARG A 115 -12.19 -11.42 -22.56
N ASP A 116 -11.34 -11.33 -23.58
CA ASP A 116 -11.21 -12.39 -24.57
C ASP A 116 -10.46 -13.60 -24.04
N GLU A 117 -9.61 -13.41 -23.04
CA GLU A 117 -8.80 -14.42 -22.40
C GLU A 117 -9.50 -15.09 -21.20
N LEU A 118 -10.56 -14.48 -20.63
CA LEU A 118 -11.22 -14.95 -19.39
C LEU A 118 -11.75 -16.38 -19.47
N LYS A 119 -12.07 -16.87 -20.67
CA LYS A 119 -12.52 -18.26 -20.87
C LYS A 119 -11.42 -19.29 -20.60
N ASN A 120 -10.15 -18.87 -20.76
CA ASN A 120 -8.97 -19.74 -20.72
C ASN A 120 -8.07 -19.50 -19.52
N ILE A 121 -8.42 -18.50 -18.69
CA ILE A 121 -7.67 -18.14 -17.49
C ILE A 121 -8.59 -18.15 -16.26
N GLN A 122 -8.02 -18.50 -15.13
CA GLN A 122 -8.66 -18.31 -13.83
C GLN A 122 -8.10 -17.04 -13.19
N VAL A 123 -8.92 -16.00 -13.04
CA VAL A 123 -8.54 -14.78 -12.34
C VAL A 123 -8.80 -14.95 -10.86
N THR A 124 -7.79 -14.69 -10.04
CA THR A 124 -7.93 -14.55 -8.59
C THR A 124 -7.78 -13.08 -8.21
N ILE A 125 -8.61 -12.62 -7.27
CA ILE A 125 -8.67 -11.21 -6.88
C ILE A 125 -8.46 -11.14 -5.37
N SER A 126 -7.61 -10.22 -4.94
CA SER A 126 -7.41 -9.90 -3.52
C SER A 126 -7.44 -8.39 -3.30
N SER A 127 -7.76 -7.99 -2.08
CA SER A 127 -7.75 -6.59 -1.65
C SER A 127 -6.95 -6.50 -0.36
N ASP A 128 -5.97 -5.60 -0.33
CA ASP A 128 -5.07 -5.41 0.81
C ASP A 128 -4.45 -4.01 0.79
N TYR A 129 -3.50 -3.73 1.71
CA TYR A 129 -2.74 -2.48 1.73
C TYR A 129 -1.56 -2.53 0.75
N SER A 130 -1.09 -1.34 0.32
CA SER A 130 -0.01 -1.26 -0.67
C SER A 130 1.27 -1.99 -0.26
N PRO A 131 1.77 -1.93 1.00
CA PRO A 131 2.94 -2.70 1.41
C PRO A 131 2.74 -4.23 1.29
N ASP A 132 1.56 -4.73 1.71
CA ASP A 132 1.24 -6.16 1.66
C ASP A 132 1.07 -6.64 0.20
N LEU A 133 0.47 -5.81 -0.66
CA LEU A 133 0.38 -6.07 -2.10
C LEU A 133 1.76 -6.08 -2.76
N ALA A 134 2.63 -5.13 -2.41
CA ALA A 134 4.00 -5.07 -2.93
C ALA A 134 4.79 -6.31 -2.51
N GLU A 135 4.68 -6.74 -1.26
CA GLU A 135 5.28 -7.99 -0.79
C GLU A 135 4.72 -9.21 -1.54
N ALA A 136 3.41 -9.25 -1.78
CA ALA A 136 2.77 -10.33 -2.54
C ALA A 136 3.24 -10.40 -4.01
N LEU A 137 3.51 -9.25 -4.65
CA LEU A 137 4.10 -9.16 -5.99
C LEU A 137 5.54 -9.69 -5.99
N VAL A 138 6.37 -9.29 -5.02
CA VAL A 138 7.76 -9.77 -4.89
C VAL A 138 7.81 -11.28 -4.67
N ARG A 139 6.89 -11.81 -3.85
CA ARG A 139 6.77 -13.25 -3.58
C ARG A 139 6.06 -14.04 -4.70
N GLY A 140 5.67 -13.38 -5.80
CA GLY A 140 4.99 -14.03 -6.91
C GLY A 140 3.57 -14.55 -6.59
N ARG A 141 2.97 -14.14 -5.47
CA ARG A 141 1.57 -14.48 -5.14
C ARG A 141 0.57 -13.67 -5.96
N LEU A 142 0.97 -12.49 -6.41
CA LEU A 142 0.23 -11.65 -7.36
C LEU A 142 1.04 -11.47 -8.64
N ASP A 143 0.34 -11.39 -9.76
CA ASP A 143 0.93 -11.07 -11.06
C ASP A 143 0.97 -9.56 -11.29
N VAL A 144 -0.06 -8.86 -10.82
CA VAL A 144 -0.21 -7.41 -10.93
C VAL A 144 -1.00 -6.89 -9.74
N ALA A 145 -0.77 -5.65 -9.33
CA ALA A 145 -1.58 -4.99 -8.32
C ALA A 145 -1.77 -3.51 -8.61
N PHE A 146 -2.95 -3.00 -8.25
CA PHE A 146 -3.26 -1.57 -8.18
C PHE A 146 -2.96 -1.09 -6.77
N LEU A 147 -1.89 -0.30 -6.61
CA LEU A 147 -1.38 0.08 -5.29
C LEU A 147 -0.70 1.46 -5.34
N ARG A 148 -0.33 1.98 -4.18
CA ARG A 148 0.60 3.12 -4.08
C ARG A 148 2.02 2.59 -4.27
N ALA A 149 2.85 3.32 -5.00
CA ALA A 149 4.23 2.91 -5.21
C ALA A 149 4.99 2.88 -3.87
N GLU A 150 5.48 1.71 -3.49
CA GLU A 150 6.24 1.49 -2.26
C GLU A 150 7.74 1.48 -2.60
N PRO A 151 8.50 2.51 -2.20
CA PRO A 151 9.89 2.68 -2.63
C PRO A 151 10.86 1.62 -2.08
N THR A 152 10.45 0.89 -1.05
CA THR A 152 11.25 -0.16 -0.42
C THR A 152 11.31 -1.46 -1.23
N PHE A 153 10.46 -1.60 -2.26
CA PHE A 153 10.37 -2.81 -3.08
C PHE A 153 10.88 -2.57 -4.50
N ASP A 154 11.72 -3.49 -5.01
CA ASP A 154 12.19 -3.45 -6.41
C ASP A 154 11.12 -4.01 -7.37
N LEU A 155 10.11 -3.18 -7.63
CA LEU A 155 9.00 -3.46 -8.54
C LEU A 155 8.99 -2.45 -9.68
N CYS A 156 8.30 -2.79 -10.78
CA CYS A 156 7.92 -1.82 -11.79
C CYS A 156 6.58 -1.20 -11.40
N TYR A 157 6.43 0.11 -11.66
CA TYR A 157 5.21 0.85 -11.40
C TYR A 157 4.85 1.70 -12.63
N GLU A 158 3.59 1.63 -13.04
CA GLU A 158 3.01 2.47 -14.08
C GLU A 158 1.84 3.24 -13.48
N VAL A 159 1.95 4.57 -13.40
CA VAL A 159 0.91 5.42 -12.81
C VAL A 159 -0.33 5.41 -13.70
N VAL A 160 -1.48 5.10 -13.11
CA VAL A 160 -2.76 5.00 -13.82
C VAL A 160 -3.77 6.06 -13.39
N ASP A 161 -3.56 6.70 -12.23
CA ASP A 161 -4.41 7.79 -11.74
C ASP A 161 -3.63 8.73 -10.82
N HIS A 162 -4.01 10.01 -10.82
CA HIS A 162 -3.55 11.04 -9.90
C HIS A 162 -4.73 11.52 -9.08
N GLU A 163 -4.84 11.04 -7.86
CA GLU A 163 -5.99 11.30 -7.00
C GLU A 163 -5.73 12.48 -6.08
N PRO A 164 -6.47 13.59 -6.20
CA PRO A 164 -6.34 14.70 -5.27
C PRO A 164 -6.83 14.27 -3.87
N LEU A 165 -6.21 14.80 -2.83
CA LEU A 165 -6.73 14.65 -1.47
C LEU A 165 -7.92 15.58 -1.27
N ILE A 166 -8.88 15.10 -0.50
CA ILE A 166 -10.09 15.82 -0.08
C ILE A 166 -10.20 15.77 1.44
N VAL A 167 -10.92 16.72 2.01
CA VAL A 167 -11.20 16.76 3.45
C VAL A 167 -12.44 15.94 3.74
N LEU A 168 -12.33 14.96 4.63
CA LEU A 168 -13.47 14.28 5.24
C LEU A 168 -13.80 14.92 6.58
N MET A 169 -15.08 15.09 6.89
CA MET A 169 -15.57 15.66 8.14
C MET A 169 -16.95 15.10 8.50
N PRO A 170 -17.40 15.20 9.76
CA PRO A 170 -18.78 14.86 10.13
C PRO A 170 -19.79 15.66 9.33
N SER A 171 -20.95 15.08 9.05
CA SER A 171 -22.02 15.72 8.23
C SER A 171 -22.61 16.98 8.90
N ASP A 172 -22.45 17.14 10.20
CA ASP A 172 -22.87 18.30 11.00
C ASP A 172 -21.72 19.21 11.43
N HIS A 173 -20.53 19.07 10.83
CA HIS A 173 -19.37 19.88 11.14
C HIS A 173 -19.57 21.33 10.65
N ARG A 174 -19.03 22.35 11.38
CA ARG A 174 -19.10 23.77 11.02
C ARG A 174 -18.61 24.08 9.60
N LEU A 175 -17.64 23.32 9.12
CA LEU A 175 -17.02 23.51 7.79
C LEU A 175 -17.86 22.96 6.64
N THR A 176 -18.96 22.25 6.90
CA THR A 176 -19.82 21.70 5.84
C THR A 176 -20.51 22.77 4.99
N SER A 177 -20.64 23.98 5.52
CA SER A 177 -21.16 25.14 4.80
C SER A 177 -20.19 25.74 3.77
N ARG A 178 -18.91 25.34 3.83
CA ARG A 178 -17.88 25.80 2.89
C ARG A 178 -17.93 25.00 1.60
N GLU A 179 -17.68 25.64 0.48
CA GLU A 179 -17.52 24.95 -0.81
C GLU A 179 -16.16 24.24 -0.91
N ALA A 180 -15.11 24.86 -0.36
CA ALA A 180 -13.77 24.31 -0.23
C ALA A 180 -13.18 24.67 1.12
N ILE A 181 -12.22 23.87 1.60
CA ILE A 181 -11.60 24.03 2.92
C ILE A 181 -10.19 24.57 2.79
N HIS A 182 -9.95 25.75 3.35
CA HIS A 182 -8.60 26.29 3.45
C HIS A 182 -7.80 25.52 4.51
N PRO A 183 -6.51 25.17 4.27
CA PRO A 183 -5.71 24.35 5.19
C PRO A 183 -5.63 24.93 6.62
N ARG A 184 -5.66 26.24 6.78
CA ARG A 184 -5.66 26.89 8.11
C ARG A 184 -6.88 26.54 8.98
N GLU A 185 -7.97 26.08 8.38
CA GLU A 185 -9.17 25.63 9.10
C GLU A 185 -8.93 24.32 9.88
N PHE A 186 -7.80 23.64 9.65
CA PHE A 186 -7.42 22.42 10.40
C PHE A 186 -6.84 22.76 11.79
N VAL A 187 -6.42 24.02 12.01
CA VAL A 187 -5.82 24.42 13.29
C VAL A 187 -6.86 24.33 14.40
N GLY A 188 -6.55 23.55 15.43
CA GLY A 188 -7.44 23.33 16.57
C GLY A 188 -8.50 22.24 16.37
N GLU A 189 -8.52 21.59 15.21
CA GLU A 189 -9.37 20.42 14.97
C GLU A 189 -8.63 19.13 15.30
N ILE A 190 -9.36 18.08 15.67
CA ILE A 190 -8.81 16.73 15.77
C ILE A 190 -8.43 16.25 14.36
N PHE A 191 -7.17 15.85 14.16
CA PHE A 191 -6.66 15.48 12.87
C PHE A 191 -6.35 13.96 12.77
N ILE A 192 -7.00 13.30 11.81
CA ILE A 192 -6.91 11.87 11.59
C ILE A 192 -6.12 11.66 10.29
N GLY A 193 -5.08 10.84 10.34
CA GLY A 193 -4.22 10.58 9.18
C GLY A 193 -3.76 9.14 9.07
N GLY A 194 -3.00 8.87 8.02
CA GLY A 194 -2.44 7.54 7.79
C GLY A 194 -1.49 7.10 8.91
N SER A 195 -1.63 5.85 9.35
CA SER A 195 -0.68 5.21 10.27
C SER A 195 0.63 4.86 9.56
N ASN A 196 1.53 4.18 10.27
CA ASN A 196 2.78 3.67 9.70
C ASN A 196 2.55 2.60 8.59
N LYS A 197 1.36 2.05 8.43
CA LYS A 197 1.00 1.16 7.33
C LYS A 197 0.54 1.91 6.07
N ALA A 198 0.03 3.12 6.22
CA ALA A 198 -0.37 3.98 5.10
C ALA A 198 0.73 5.01 4.78
N THR A 199 1.95 4.52 4.58
CA THR A 199 3.20 5.30 4.47
C THR A 199 3.13 6.41 3.43
N VAL A 200 2.63 6.11 2.23
CA VAL A 200 2.57 7.08 1.13
C VAL A 200 1.55 8.18 1.41
N LEU A 201 0.34 7.83 1.88
CA LEU A 201 -0.68 8.83 2.25
C LEU A 201 -0.19 9.72 3.38
N ARG A 202 0.46 9.14 4.38
CA ARG A 202 1.04 9.88 5.50
C ARG A 202 2.08 10.88 5.01
N ALA A 203 3.05 10.43 4.19
CA ALA A 203 4.10 11.28 3.67
C ALA A 203 3.55 12.46 2.85
N VAL A 204 2.58 12.21 1.96
CA VAL A 204 1.92 13.25 1.15
C VAL A 204 1.17 14.26 2.03
N THR A 205 0.46 13.77 3.06
CA THR A 205 -0.29 14.63 3.99
C THR A 205 0.64 15.50 4.83
N GLU A 206 1.69 14.91 5.44
CA GLU A 206 2.68 15.63 6.25
C GLU A 206 3.42 16.69 5.43
N ASP A 207 3.81 16.35 4.19
CA ASP A 207 4.47 17.28 3.29
C ASP A 207 3.56 18.45 2.90
N TYR A 208 2.29 18.18 2.61
CA TYR A 208 1.30 19.21 2.30
C TYR A 208 1.08 20.18 3.47
N LEU A 209 0.88 19.66 4.70
CA LEU A 209 0.69 20.48 5.88
C LEU A 209 1.92 21.35 6.15
N ARG A 210 3.12 20.77 6.05
CA ARG A 210 4.38 21.52 6.23
C ARG A 210 4.53 22.64 5.19
N ARG A 211 4.26 22.37 3.90
CA ARG A 211 4.30 23.40 2.83
C ARG A 211 3.25 24.48 3.03
N SER A 212 2.13 24.14 3.66
CA SER A 212 1.09 25.10 4.04
C SER A 212 1.44 25.91 5.29
N GLY A 213 2.61 25.71 5.89
CA GLY A 213 3.06 26.40 7.11
C GLY A 213 2.33 25.94 8.37
N LEU A 214 1.81 24.71 8.39
CA LEU A 214 1.03 24.13 9.47
C LEU A 214 1.82 23.03 10.18
N ASP A 215 1.99 23.17 11.49
CA ASP A 215 2.53 22.13 12.38
C ASP A 215 1.35 21.41 13.05
N ILE A 216 0.70 20.52 12.32
CA ILE A 216 -0.43 19.74 12.80
C ILE A 216 0.04 18.31 13.06
N LYS A 217 -0.10 17.87 14.30
CA LYS A 217 0.17 16.49 14.69
C LYS A 217 -1.07 15.64 14.49
N LEU A 218 -0.85 14.38 14.17
CA LEU A 218 -1.92 13.39 14.10
C LEU A 218 -2.39 13.05 15.51
N ASP A 219 -3.68 13.25 15.79
CA ASP A 219 -4.30 12.78 17.02
C ASP A 219 -4.59 11.27 16.94
N HIS A 220 -4.96 10.79 15.74
CA HIS A 220 -5.25 9.37 15.49
C HIS A 220 -4.64 8.91 14.18
N GLY A 221 -3.95 7.77 14.22
CA GLY A 221 -3.44 7.06 13.04
C GLY A 221 -4.39 5.95 12.60
N VAL A 222 -4.67 5.86 11.30
CA VAL A 222 -5.56 4.84 10.73
C VAL A 222 -4.88 4.04 9.63
N ASP A 223 -5.19 2.75 9.58
CA ASP A 223 -4.63 1.84 8.58
C ASP A 223 -5.48 1.81 7.30
N ASN A 224 -6.77 2.15 7.38
CA ASN A 224 -7.69 2.03 6.24
C ASN A 224 -8.78 3.10 6.23
N MET A 225 -9.43 3.21 5.06
CA MET A 225 -10.48 4.18 4.78
C MET A 225 -11.71 4.02 5.69
N ALA A 226 -12.15 2.79 5.96
CA ALA A 226 -13.32 2.55 6.81
C ALA A 226 -13.06 3.00 8.25
N MET A 227 -11.86 2.74 8.77
CA MET A 227 -11.43 3.22 10.08
C MET A 227 -11.33 4.75 10.13
N ALA A 228 -10.82 5.38 9.06
CA ALA A 228 -10.78 6.84 8.95
C ALA A 228 -12.18 7.44 9.04
N MET A 229 -13.12 6.94 8.26
CA MET A 229 -14.51 7.42 8.28
C MET A 229 -15.19 7.22 9.63
N SER A 230 -14.94 6.08 10.28
CA SER A 230 -15.47 5.78 11.60
C SER A 230 -14.93 6.75 12.66
N LEU A 231 -13.62 7.03 12.64
CA LEU A 231 -13.00 7.98 13.56
C LEU A 231 -13.45 9.42 13.28
N VAL A 232 -13.54 9.84 12.02
CA VAL A 232 -14.10 11.15 11.64
C VAL A 232 -15.47 11.33 12.26
N ALA A 233 -16.36 10.34 12.12
CA ALA A 233 -17.71 10.43 12.69
C ALA A 233 -17.74 10.44 14.21
N SER A 234 -16.90 9.61 14.87
CA SER A 234 -16.95 9.42 16.33
C SER A 234 -16.18 10.46 17.13
N THR A 235 -15.05 10.94 16.62
CA THR A 235 -14.22 11.96 17.29
C THR A 235 -14.55 13.38 16.85
N ARG A 236 -15.39 13.54 15.82
CA ARG A 236 -15.71 14.80 15.14
C ARG A 236 -14.48 15.46 14.49
N GLY A 237 -13.46 14.67 14.17
CA GLY A 237 -12.21 15.13 13.58
C GLY A 237 -12.29 15.31 12.05
N LEU A 238 -11.20 15.82 11.50
CA LEU A 238 -10.97 15.98 10.07
C LEU A 238 -9.95 14.93 9.57
N ALA A 239 -10.08 14.51 8.32
CA ALA A 239 -9.08 13.66 7.67
C ALA A 239 -8.83 14.12 6.24
N LEU A 240 -7.56 14.02 5.78
CA LEU A 240 -7.22 14.13 4.36
C LEU A 240 -7.14 12.75 3.75
N MET A 241 -8.01 12.49 2.77
CA MET A 241 -8.13 11.19 2.11
C MET A 241 -8.19 11.34 0.60
N PRO A 242 -7.74 10.35 -0.18
CA PRO A 242 -7.85 10.38 -1.64
C PRO A 242 -9.30 10.52 -2.11
N ALA A 243 -9.50 11.20 -3.22
CA ALA A 243 -10.83 11.58 -3.72
C ALA A 243 -11.79 10.39 -3.98
N TYR A 244 -11.27 9.18 -4.21
CA TYR A 244 -12.11 7.99 -4.35
C TYR A 244 -12.95 7.69 -3.09
N ALA A 245 -12.53 8.19 -1.92
CA ALA A 245 -13.28 8.11 -0.67
C ALA A 245 -14.73 8.59 -0.80
N LYS A 246 -15.00 9.54 -1.71
CA LYS A 246 -16.37 10.04 -1.99
C LYS A 246 -17.37 8.93 -2.31
N ASN A 247 -16.90 7.83 -2.91
CA ASN A 247 -17.75 6.70 -3.31
C ASN A 247 -18.11 5.77 -2.14
N LEU A 248 -17.51 6.00 -0.97
CA LEU A 248 -17.59 5.10 0.19
C LEU A 248 -18.19 5.79 1.43
N LEU A 249 -18.52 7.08 1.33
CA LEU A 249 -18.93 7.88 2.49
C LEU A 249 -20.21 7.32 3.14
N PRO A 250 -20.20 7.06 4.47
CA PRO A 250 -21.41 6.83 5.22
C PRO A 250 -22.20 8.15 5.36
N TRP A 251 -23.48 8.07 5.67
CA TRP A 251 -24.36 9.24 5.83
C TRP A 251 -23.85 10.25 6.89
N SER A 252 -23.07 9.78 7.86
CA SER A 252 -22.52 10.61 8.96
C SER A 252 -21.25 11.39 8.58
N VAL A 253 -20.70 11.15 7.38
CA VAL A 253 -19.45 11.79 6.91
C VAL A 253 -19.68 12.43 5.56
N VAL A 254 -19.18 13.64 5.40
CA VAL A 254 -19.18 14.36 4.12
C VAL A 254 -17.77 14.73 3.71
N SER A 255 -17.59 15.08 2.46
CA SER A 255 -16.32 15.56 1.93
C SER A 255 -16.41 16.96 1.35
N ARG A 256 -15.29 17.68 1.40
CA ARG A 256 -15.08 18.93 0.68
C ARG A 256 -13.72 18.93 0.01
N PRO A 257 -13.56 19.58 -1.14
CA PRO A 257 -12.25 19.81 -1.73
C PRO A 257 -11.40 20.73 -0.84
N LEU A 258 -10.08 20.66 -1.02
CA LEU A 258 -9.17 21.67 -0.48
C LEU A 258 -9.27 22.94 -1.33
N GLU A 259 -9.10 24.09 -0.70
CA GLU A 259 -8.96 25.36 -1.38
C GLU A 259 -7.55 25.48 -1.97
N GLY A 260 -7.46 25.92 -3.23
CA GLY A 260 -6.21 26.00 -3.96
C GLY A 260 -5.77 24.67 -4.57
N GLU A 261 -4.46 24.47 -4.68
CA GLU A 261 -3.88 23.27 -5.25
C GLU A 261 -3.85 22.15 -4.20
N ALA A 262 -4.71 21.15 -4.39
CA ALA A 262 -4.74 19.98 -3.52
C ALA A 262 -3.53 19.07 -3.81
N PRO A 263 -2.90 18.48 -2.78
CA PRO A 263 -1.88 17.47 -3.00
C PRO A 263 -2.52 16.23 -3.65
N THR A 264 -1.77 15.57 -4.52
CA THR A 264 -2.20 14.34 -5.19
C THR A 264 -1.45 13.14 -4.64
N ILE A 265 -2.11 12.00 -4.70
CA ILE A 265 -1.50 10.70 -4.42
C ILE A 265 -1.72 9.78 -5.62
N ASP A 266 -0.65 9.18 -6.09
CA ASP A 266 -0.70 8.35 -7.29
C ASP A 266 -1.23 6.96 -6.99
N LEU A 267 -2.10 6.45 -7.87
CA LEU A 267 -2.40 5.04 -8.00
C LEU A 267 -1.58 4.49 -9.17
N ALA A 268 -0.87 3.40 -8.92
CA ALA A 268 -0.05 2.74 -9.93
C ALA A 268 -0.47 1.28 -10.10
N VAL A 269 -0.19 0.74 -11.27
CA VAL A 269 -0.13 -0.69 -11.53
C VAL A 269 1.29 -1.15 -11.27
N GLY A 270 1.45 -2.00 -10.25
CA GLY A 270 2.74 -2.58 -9.86
C GLY A 270 2.86 -4.03 -10.30
N TYR A 271 4.07 -4.43 -10.67
CA TYR A 271 4.40 -5.81 -11.02
C TYR A 271 5.88 -6.13 -10.82
N SER A 272 6.20 -7.41 -10.63
CA SER A 272 7.60 -7.85 -10.50
C SER A 272 8.29 -7.90 -11.85
N LYS A 273 9.51 -7.35 -11.93
CA LYS A 273 10.39 -7.44 -13.12
C LYS A 273 10.68 -8.89 -13.52
N ALA A 274 10.68 -9.81 -12.56
CA ALA A 274 10.93 -11.23 -12.78
C ALA A 274 9.70 -11.97 -13.36
N ASN A 275 8.51 -11.39 -13.33
CA ASN A 275 7.31 -12.02 -13.86
C ASN A 275 7.24 -11.90 -15.39
N THR A 276 7.49 -13.00 -16.05
CA THR A 276 7.48 -13.11 -17.53
C THR A 276 6.17 -13.65 -18.10
N SER A 277 5.10 -13.73 -17.29
CA SER A 277 3.80 -14.28 -17.69
C SER A 277 3.27 -13.64 -18.97
N PRO A 278 2.86 -14.43 -19.98
CA PRO A 278 2.26 -13.90 -21.21
C PRO A 278 0.99 -13.10 -20.94
N ILE A 279 0.22 -13.46 -19.91
CA ILE A 279 -1.02 -12.76 -19.53
C ILE A 279 -0.67 -11.39 -18.93
N LEU A 280 0.38 -11.29 -18.09
CA LEU A 280 0.86 -10.02 -17.59
C LEU A 280 1.32 -9.11 -18.73
N LYS A 281 2.11 -9.61 -19.66
CA LYS A 281 2.54 -8.85 -20.84
C LYS A 281 1.38 -8.31 -21.66
N LEU A 282 0.36 -9.15 -21.88
CA LEU A 282 -0.86 -8.76 -22.57
C LEU A 282 -1.63 -7.69 -21.78
N PHE A 283 -1.76 -7.85 -20.47
CA PHE A 283 -2.40 -6.86 -19.60
C PHE A 283 -1.70 -5.51 -19.69
N LEU A 284 -0.38 -5.51 -19.56
CA LEU A 284 0.44 -4.30 -19.63
C LEU A 284 0.39 -3.63 -21.01
N SER A 285 0.36 -4.40 -22.09
CA SER A 285 0.24 -3.84 -23.45
C SER A 285 -1.09 -3.10 -23.70
N ARG A 286 -2.08 -3.30 -22.86
CA ARG A 286 -3.40 -2.64 -22.92
C ARG A 286 -3.61 -1.64 -21.78
N ILE A 287 -2.58 -1.31 -21.02
CA ILE A 287 -2.73 -0.47 -19.80
C ILE A 287 -3.21 0.95 -20.13
N ASP A 288 -2.85 1.49 -21.27
CA ASP A 288 -3.31 2.82 -21.74
C ASP A 288 -4.83 2.86 -21.90
N ASP A 289 -5.47 1.73 -22.22
CA ASP A 289 -6.93 1.63 -22.30
C ASP A 289 -7.61 1.78 -20.92
N LEU A 290 -6.90 1.51 -19.83
CA LEU A 290 -7.39 1.76 -18.47
C LEU A 290 -7.52 3.27 -18.21
N THR A 291 -6.54 4.05 -18.65
CA THR A 291 -6.42 5.49 -18.39
C THR A 291 -7.24 6.34 -19.34
N ALA A 292 -7.35 5.94 -20.61
CA ALA A 292 -8.06 6.69 -21.66
C ALA A 292 -9.53 6.98 -21.32
N ARG A 293 -10.20 6.07 -20.59
CA ARG A 293 -11.61 6.20 -20.18
C ARG A 293 -11.82 7.11 -18.98
N ILE A 294 -10.78 7.35 -18.15
CA ILE A 294 -10.87 8.28 -17.03
C ILE A 294 -10.94 9.71 -17.53
N SER A 295 -10.07 10.07 -18.46
CA SER A 295 -10.01 11.41 -19.06
C SER A 295 -11.31 11.79 -19.75
N SER A 296 -12.03 10.84 -20.36
CA SER A 296 -13.32 11.09 -21.02
C SER A 296 -14.48 11.26 -20.05
N LYS A 297 -14.47 10.56 -18.89
CA LYS A 297 -15.51 10.66 -17.87
C LYS A 297 -15.32 11.88 -16.98
N ALA A 298 -14.09 12.24 -16.64
CA ALA A 298 -13.76 13.47 -15.93
C ALA A 298 -14.17 14.71 -16.72
N ARG A 299 -13.93 14.72 -18.04
CA ARG A 299 -14.38 15.78 -18.94
C ARG A 299 -15.91 15.89 -19.06
N ARG A 300 -16.66 14.80 -18.92
CA ARG A 300 -18.13 14.82 -18.93
C ARG A 300 -18.74 15.30 -17.62
N MET A 301 -18.06 15.14 -16.50
CA MET A 301 -18.53 15.61 -15.18
C MET A 301 -18.12 17.06 -14.88
N SER A 302 -17.13 17.61 -15.59
CA SER A 302 -16.70 19.02 -15.53
C SER A 302 -17.26 19.90 -16.65
N GLY A 303 -18.24 19.41 -17.42
CA GLY A 303 -18.97 20.22 -18.41
C GLY A 303 -19.83 21.29 -17.74
N PRO A 304 -19.99 22.47 -18.35
CA PRO A 304 -20.68 23.61 -17.76
C PRO A 304 -22.11 23.24 -17.40
N GLY A 305 -22.48 23.56 -16.16
CA GLY A 305 -23.81 23.34 -15.62
C GLY A 305 -24.88 23.87 -16.58
N SER A 306 -25.87 23.03 -16.83
CA SER A 306 -27.08 23.38 -17.56
C SER A 306 -27.71 24.60 -16.93
N ALA A 307 -27.63 25.72 -17.72
CA ALA A 307 -28.40 26.90 -17.43
C ALA A 307 -29.89 26.59 -17.50
N ALA A 308 -30.60 27.05 -16.49
CA ALA A 308 -32.00 27.48 -16.44
C ALA A 308 -32.96 26.97 -17.52
N ALA A 309 -33.99 26.24 -17.10
CA ALA A 309 -35.29 26.30 -17.78
C ALA A 309 -36.20 27.27 -17.02
N PRO A 310 -36.82 28.24 -17.67
CA PRO A 310 -37.78 29.11 -17.07
C PRO A 310 -39.21 28.51 -17.17
N ARG A 311 -39.99 28.80 -16.14
CA ARG A 311 -41.46 28.66 -15.93
C ARG A 311 -41.95 27.44 -15.22
#